data_7a88b63103a97c1df55d1a9641d4e9b6
#
_entry.id   7a88b63103a97c1df55d1a9641d4e9b6
#
_cell.length_a   1.000
_cell.length_b   1.000
_cell.length_c   1.000
_cell.angle_alpha   90.00
_cell.angle_beta   90.00
_cell.angle_gamma   90.00
#
_symmetry.space_group_name_H-M   'P 1'
#
loop_
_entity.id
_entity.type
_entity.pdbx_description
1 polymer ?
#
loop_
_entity_poly.entity_id
_entity_poly.type
_entity_poly.pdbx_seq_one_letter_code
_entity_poly.pdbx_strand_id
1 'polypeptide(L)'
;MRKLILPCLLATAFAALAACSSLGAVGALLGDSLSFTAPQLQGYLDRRFPRDYDKLGGLVTLSVLNPRLSIPQGSSRLRLDFDVGFGALGRDSRTPSGHFAVASGLRFDTGTRGLHLDNPTLDSVDVPQLGGAMNTTGRELINRWLEDYARDEPVYQLDSGLMERIAARRIDATTIENGQVVVHLGQ
;
A
#
# COMPACT_ATOMS: atom_id res chain seq x y z
N MET A 1 4.83 -42.13 52.99
CA MET A 1 3.85 -41.70 52.02
C MET A 1 3.91 -40.17 51.88
N ARG A 2 4.90 -39.67 51.23
CA ARG A 2 5.09 -38.23 50.97
C ARG A 2 6.15 -38.14 49.88
N LYS A 3 5.79 -37.96 48.61
CA LYS A 3 6.64 -37.54 47.45
C LYS A 3 5.96 -37.92 46.14
N LEU A 4 4.90 -37.23 45.76
CA LEU A 4 4.33 -37.41 44.39
C LEU A 4 3.35 -36.26 43.97
N ILE A 5 3.59 -35.02 44.39
CA ILE A 5 2.70 -33.89 43.99
C ILE A 5 3.49 -32.73 43.30
N LEU A 6 4.73 -32.91 42.86
CA LEU A 6 5.53 -31.78 42.40
C LEU A 6 5.82 -31.68 40.87
N PRO A 7 5.34 -32.55 39.96
CA PRO A 7 5.56 -32.28 38.52
C PRO A 7 4.38 -31.74 37.74
N CYS A 8 3.19 -31.51 38.33
CA CYS A 8 2.03 -31.03 37.56
C CYS A 8 1.89 -29.48 37.44
N LEU A 9 2.68 -28.72 38.16
CA LEU A 9 2.55 -27.22 38.18
C LEU A 9 3.47 -26.49 37.19
N LEU A 10 4.36 -27.22 36.48
CA LEU A 10 5.26 -26.60 35.48
C LEU A 10 4.78 -26.71 34.04
N ALA A 11 3.71 -27.46 33.76
CA ALA A 11 3.20 -27.67 32.39
C ALA A 11 2.13 -26.66 31.93
N THR A 12 1.60 -25.82 32.83
CA THR A 12 0.54 -24.86 32.49
C THR A 12 1.02 -23.45 32.15
N ALA A 13 2.33 -23.17 32.30
CA ALA A 13 2.87 -21.83 32.02
C ALA A 13 3.34 -21.61 30.57
N PHE A 14 3.34 -22.63 29.71
CA PHE A 14 3.85 -22.48 28.32
C PHE A 14 2.75 -22.36 27.26
N ALA A 15 1.48 -22.41 27.60
CA ALA A 15 0.37 -22.35 26.64
C ALA A 15 -0.18 -20.91 26.39
N ALA A 16 0.35 -19.89 27.06
CA ALA A 16 -0.20 -18.52 26.98
C ALA A 16 0.54 -17.59 26.02
N LEU A 17 1.55 -18.05 25.28
CA LEU A 17 2.40 -17.19 24.42
C LEU A 17 2.15 -17.37 22.89
N ALA A 18 1.15 -18.15 22.49
CA ALA A 18 0.88 -18.40 21.06
C ALA A 18 -0.34 -17.65 20.49
N ALA A 19 -0.92 -16.68 21.21
CA ALA A 19 -2.17 -16.02 20.78
C ALA A 19 -1.99 -14.60 20.21
N CYS A 20 -0.79 -14.16 19.85
CA CYS A 20 -0.55 -12.78 19.38
C CYS A 20 -0.11 -12.66 17.93
N SER A 21 -0.42 -13.56 17.02
CA SER A 21 0.08 -13.45 15.65
C SER A 21 -0.95 -13.43 14.52
N SER A 22 -2.23 -13.22 14.78
CA SER A 22 -3.24 -13.14 13.69
C SER A 22 -4.10 -11.87 13.65
N LEU A 23 -3.74 -10.82 14.38
CA LEU A 23 -4.46 -9.54 14.35
C LEU A 23 -3.94 -8.54 13.29
N GLY A 24 -3.06 -8.97 12.39
CA GLY A 24 -2.37 -8.09 11.43
C GLY A 24 -3.06 -7.87 10.09
N ALA A 25 -4.19 -8.49 9.80
CA ALA A 25 -4.70 -8.53 8.42
C ALA A 25 -6.05 -7.81 8.18
N VAL A 26 -6.69 -7.28 9.20
CA VAL A 26 -8.02 -6.65 9.04
C VAL A 26 -7.98 -5.26 9.66
N GLY A 27 -8.42 -4.25 8.89
CA GLY A 27 -8.64 -2.92 9.43
C GLY A 27 -9.47 -2.99 10.70
N ALA A 28 -9.02 -2.35 11.77
CA ALA A 28 -9.76 -2.30 13.02
C ALA A 28 -11.02 -1.46 12.83
N LEU A 29 -12.17 -2.08 12.98
CA LEU A 29 -13.45 -1.36 13.02
C LEU A 29 -13.61 -0.81 14.45
N LEU A 30 -13.41 0.49 14.62
CA LEU A 30 -13.56 1.22 15.87
C LEU A 30 -14.80 2.12 15.75
N GLY A 31 -15.97 1.63 16.22
CA GLY A 31 -17.19 2.41 16.15
C GLY A 31 -17.57 2.81 14.72
N ASP A 32 -17.42 4.09 14.38
CA ASP A 32 -17.79 4.66 13.08
C ASP A 32 -16.58 4.85 12.15
N SER A 33 -15.50 4.13 12.36
CA SER A 33 -14.31 4.22 11.49
C SER A 33 -13.60 2.88 11.27
N LEU A 34 -12.92 2.79 10.12
CA LEU A 34 -11.99 1.71 9.78
C LEU A 34 -10.59 2.29 9.74
N SER A 35 -9.66 1.68 10.47
CA SER A 35 -8.25 2.10 10.48
C SER A 35 -7.36 1.08 9.79
N PHE A 36 -6.42 1.57 8.98
CA PHE A 36 -5.42 0.77 8.27
C PHE A 36 -4.02 1.28 8.59
N THR A 37 -3.15 0.38 8.96
CA THR A 37 -1.74 0.69 9.24
C THR A 37 -0.87 0.61 7.98
N ALA A 38 0.28 1.30 7.97
CA ALA A 38 1.22 1.23 6.87
C ALA A 38 1.66 -0.22 6.52
N PRO A 39 1.94 -1.13 7.48
CA PRO A 39 2.24 -2.52 7.15
C PRO A 39 1.12 -3.29 6.45
N GLN A 40 -0.16 -3.00 6.76
CA GLN A 40 -1.29 -3.63 6.08
C GLN A 40 -1.38 -3.20 4.61
N LEU A 41 -1.22 -1.90 4.35
CA LEU A 41 -1.18 -1.34 3.00
C LEU A 41 0.05 -1.87 2.23
N GLN A 42 1.22 -1.91 2.88
CA GLN A 42 2.45 -2.46 2.30
C GLN A 42 2.26 -3.91 1.86
N GLY A 43 1.71 -4.76 2.72
CA GLY A 43 1.47 -6.16 2.38
C GLY A 43 0.50 -6.36 1.21
N TYR A 44 -0.39 -5.41 0.93
CA TYR A 44 -1.22 -5.45 -0.27
C TYR A 44 -0.39 -5.08 -1.52
N LEU A 45 0.42 -4.04 -1.44
CA LEU A 45 1.29 -3.60 -2.53
C LEU A 45 2.31 -4.69 -2.90
N ASP A 46 2.93 -5.34 -1.92
CA ASP A 46 3.92 -6.41 -2.14
C ASP A 46 3.37 -7.57 -2.98
N ARG A 47 2.06 -7.83 -2.89
CA ARG A 47 1.40 -8.87 -3.71
C ARG A 47 1.03 -8.41 -5.11
N ARG A 48 1.02 -7.10 -5.36
CA ARG A 48 0.61 -6.51 -6.64
C ARG A 48 1.79 -6.14 -7.53
N PHE A 49 2.93 -5.89 -6.95
CA PHE A 49 4.16 -5.54 -7.67
C PHE A 49 5.16 -6.71 -7.67
N PRO A 50 6.07 -6.81 -8.64
CA PRO A 50 6.30 -5.86 -9.75
C PRO A 50 5.21 -5.86 -10.82
N ARG A 51 5.01 -4.70 -11.47
CA ARG A 51 4.08 -4.56 -12.60
C ARG A 51 4.73 -3.86 -13.79
N ASP A 52 4.40 -4.35 -14.96
CA ASP A 52 4.87 -3.83 -16.23
C ASP A 52 3.72 -3.05 -16.91
N TYR A 53 4.02 -1.88 -17.40
CA TYR A 53 3.10 -1.00 -18.10
C TYR A 53 3.64 -0.68 -19.49
N ASP A 54 2.96 -1.18 -20.51
CA ASP A 54 3.32 -0.89 -21.88
C ASP A 54 2.88 0.52 -22.27
N LYS A 55 3.82 1.27 -22.78
CA LYS A 55 3.63 2.64 -23.24
C LYS A 55 4.07 2.78 -24.70
N LEU A 56 3.53 3.80 -25.38
CA LEU A 56 3.81 4.08 -26.78
C LEU A 56 3.58 2.87 -27.71
N GLY A 57 2.45 2.17 -27.49
CA GLY A 57 2.10 1.02 -28.35
C GLY A 57 3.00 -0.20 -28.17
N GLY A 58 3.58 -0.38 -26.96
CA GLY A 58 4.47 -1.51 -26.66
C GLY A 58 5.93 -1.31 -27.03
N LEU A 59 6.31 -0.13 -27.54
CA LEU A 59 7.71 0.19 -27.86
C LEU A 59 8.55 0.43 -26.60
N VAL A 60 7.91 0.88 -25.51
CA VAL A 60 8.54 1.12 -24.21
C VAL A 60 7.73 0.44 -23.13
N THR A 61 8.40 -0.36 -22.31
CA THR A 61 7.81 -0.95 -21.09
C THR A 61 8.37 -0.22 -19.87
N LEU A 62 7.49 0.31 -19.04
CA LEU A 62 7.82 0.84 -17.72
C LEU A 62 7.52 -0.25 -16.69
N SER A 63 8.54 -0.76 -16.02
CA SER A 63 8.38 -1.65 -14.88
C SER A 63 8.44 -0.86 -13.59
N VAL A 64 7.40 -0.98 -12.77
CA VAL A 64 7.33 -0.42 -11.42
C VAL A 64 7.59 -1.54 -10.43
N LEU A 65 8.58 -1.34 -9.58
CA LEU A 65 9.19 -2.37 -8.76
C LEU A 65 9.26 -1.92 -7.30
N ASN A 66 9.37 -2.88 -6.39
CA ASN A 66 9.76 -2.67 -4.99
C ASN A 66 8.99 -1.52 -4.30
N PRO A 67 7.66 -1.53 -4.23
CA PRO A 67 6.91 -0.47 -3.56
C PRO A 67 7.29 -0.40 -2.09
N ARG A 68 7.49 0.80 -1.57
CA ARG A 68 7.70 1.06 -0.15
C ARG A 68 6.76 2.16 0.31
N LEU A 69 5.82 1.81 1.18
CA LEU A 69 4.83 2.73 1.72
C LEU A 69 5.24 3.19 3.12
N SER A 70 5.15 4.47 3.35
CA SER A 70 5.31 5.06 4.68
C SER A 70 4.26 6.14 4.94
N ILE A 71 3.93 6.34 6.20
CA ILE A 71 3.06 7.43 6.65
C ILE A 71 3.90 8.25 7.65
N PRO A 72 4.46 9.40 7.23
CA PRO A 72 5.26 10.23 8.11
C PRO A 72 4.43 10.75 9.28
N GLN A 73 5.02 10.86 10.46
CA GLN A 73 4.34 11.39 11.63
C GLN A 73 3.89 12.84 11.40
N GLY A 74 2.65 13.14 11.79
CA GLY A 74 2.06 14.46 11.60
C GLY A 74 1.71 14.82 10.17
N SER A 75 1.91 13.91 9.21
CA SER A 75 1.51 14.12 7.83
C SER A 75 0.07 13.67 7.59
N SER A 76 -0.66 14.44 6.79
CA SER A 76 -1.94 14.05 6.20
C SER A 76 -1.79 13.34 4.86
N ARG A 77 -0.56 13.02 4.46
CA ARG A 77 -0.23 12.34 3.21
C ARG A 77 0.66 11.13 3.47
N LEU A 78 0.42 10.06 2.75
CA LEU A 78 1.36 8.94 2.68
C LEU A 78 2.46 9.22 1.66
N ARG A 79 3.56 8.48 1.78
CA ARG A 79 4.66 8.45 0.82
C ARG A 79 4.80 7.05 0.25
N LEU A 80 4.90 6.97 -1.07
CA LEU A 80 5.19 5.76 -1.82
C LEU A 80 6.51 5.94 -2.57
N ASP A 81 7.46 5.07 -2.30
CA ASP A 81 8.74 5.00 -3.01
C ASP A 81 8.73 3.77 -3.92
N PHE A 82 9.21 3.93 -5.15
CA PHE A 82 9.28 2.86 -6.14
C PHE A 82 10.63 2.84 -6.83
N ASP A 83 11.10 1.66 -7.13
CA ASP A 83 12.15 1.49 -8.12
C ASP A 83 11.49 1.35 -9.51
N VAL A 84 12.15 1.81 -10.55
CA VAL A 84 11.69 1.70 -11.93
C VAL A 84 12.74 1.09 -12.83
N GLY A 85 12.26 0.28 -13.77
CA GLY A 85 13.05 -0.19 -14.90
C GLY A 85 12.40 0.23 -16.21
N PHE A 86 13.21 0.48 -17.21
CA PHE A 86 12.76 0.80 -18.56
C PHE A 86 13.25 -0.28 -19.52
N GLY A 87 12.31 -0.90 -20.23
CA GLY A 87 12.57 -1.82 -21.33
C GLY A 87 12.19 -1.20 -22.68
N ALA A 88 12.87 -1.59 -23.70
CA ALA A 88 12.55 -1.23 -25.08
C ALA A 88 12.68 -2.44 -25.98
N LEU A 89 11.74 -2.62 -26.92
CA LEU A 89 11.79 -3.68 -27.94
C LEU A 89 12.02 -5.09 -27.37
N GLY A 90 11.29 -5.44 -26.29
CA GLY A 90 11.36 -6.78 -25.67
C GLY A 90 12.59 -7.03 -24.80
N ARG A 91 13.35 -5.99 -24.44
CA ARG A 91 14.41 -6.09 -23.43
C ARG A 91 13.83 -6.10 -22.03
N ASP A 92 14.51 -6.81 -21.13
CA ASP A 92 14.11 -6.88 -19.72
C ASP A 92 14.05 -5.48 -19.09
N SER A 93 12.86 -5.13 -18.56
CA SER A 93 12.59 -3.87 -17.88
C SER A 93 12.61 -4.01 -16.35
N ARG A 94 12.81 -5.23 -15.82
CA ARG A 94 12.73 -5.52 -14.39
C ARG A 94 14.01 -5.28 -13.61
N THR A 95 15.09 -4.91 -14.29
CA THR A 95 16.29 -4.43 -13.63
C THR A 95 16.09 -2.96 -13.25
N PRO A 96 16.19 -2.61 -11.95
CA PRO A 96 16.06 -1.23 -11.52
C PRO A 96 17.07 -0.31 -12.22
N SER A 97 16.58 0.74 -12.83
CA SER A 97 17.38 1.75 -13.54
C SER A 97 17.14 3.15 -13.00
N GLY A 98 16.25 3.29 -12.03
CA GLY A 98 15.94 4.54 -11.39
C GLY A 98 15.00 4.36 -10.21
N HIS A 99 14.64 5.49 -9.61
CA HIS A 99 13.80 5.57 -8.44
C HIS A 99 12.91 6.79 -8.51
N PHE A 100 11.68 6.70 -7.98
CA PHE A 100 10.83 7.86 -7.77
C PHE A 100 10.01 7.75 -6.49
N ALA A 101 9.59 8.88 -5.94
CA ALA A 101 8.73 8.96 -4.79
C ALA A 101 7.52 9.84 -5.05
N VAL A 102 6.41 9.42 -4.45
CA VAL A 102 5.09 10.07 -4.57
C VAL A 102 4.56 10.38 -3.18
N ALA A 103 4.03 11.59 -2.97
CA ALA A 103 3.20 11.91 -1.82
C ALA A 103 1.73 11.98 -2.26
N SER A 104 0.81 11.40 -1.47
CA SER A 104 -0.61 11.39 -1.81
C SER A 104 -1.50 11.37 -0.58
N GLY A 105 -2.67 12.01 -0.66
CA GLY A 105 -3.82 11.65 0.14
C GLY A 105 -4.38 10.30 -0.29
N LEU A 106 -5.46 9.87 0.37
CA LEU A 106 -6.22 8.70 -0.02
C LEU A 106 -7.72 9.04 -0.09
N ARG A 107 -8.39 8.42 -1.05
CA ARG A 107 -9.84 8.43 -1.16
C ARG A 107 -10.35 6.98 -1.22
N PHE A 108 -11.49 6.74 -0.63
CA PHE A 108 -12.20 5.48 -0.83
C PHE A 108 -13.05 5.55 -2.09
N ASP A 109 -13.00 4.50 -2.89
CA ASP A 109 -13.83 4.33 -4.08
C ASP A 109 -14.76 3.14 -3.88
N THR A 110 -16.07 3.39 -3.95
CA THR A 110 -17.11 2.37 -3.73
C THR A 110 -17.20 1.38 -4.88
N GLY A 111 -16.85 1.78 -6.09
CA GLY A 111 -16.90 0.92 -7.29
C GLY A 111 -15.85 -0.17 -7.25
N THR A 112 -14.63 0.18 -6.90
CA THR A 112 -13.52 -0.76 -6.74
C THR A 112 -13.45 -1.37 -5.33
N ARG A 113 -14.19 -0.81 -4.38
CA ARG A 113 -14.15 -1.15 -2.95
C ARG A 113 -12.75 -1.03 -2.37
N GLY A 114 -12.05 0.03 -2.74
CA GLY A 114 -10.64 0.20 -2.44
C GLY A 114 -10.24 1.63 -2.08
N LEU A 115 -9.06 1.74 -1.47
CA LEU A 115 -8.39 3.00 -1.23
C LEU A 115 -7.52 3.34 -2.45
N HIS A 116 -7.79 4.47 -3.06
CA HIS A 116 -7.04 5.02 -4.19
C HIS A 116 -6.21 6.21 -3.77
N LEU A 117 -5.15 6.49 -4.50
CA LEU A 117 -4.41 7.74 -4.34
C LEU A 117 -5.33 8.93 -4.61
N ASP A 118 -5.20 9.97 -3.78
CA ASP A 118 -5.91 11.23 -3.95
C ASP A 118 -4.93 12.38 -4.09
N ASN A 119 -5.03 13.10 -5.21
CA ASN A 119 -4.13 14.20 -5.56
C ASN A 119 -2.65 13.83 -5.40
N PRO A 120 -2.17 12.75 -6.05
CA PRO A 120 -0.79 12.34 -5.94
C PRO A 120 0.15 13.38 -6.55
N THR A 121 1.27 13.61 -5.90
CA THR A 121 2.34 14.48 -6.37
C THR A 121 3.67 13.73 -6.43
N LEU A 122 4.42 13.97 -7.49
CA LEU A 122 5.75 13.39 -7.66
C LEU A 122 6.75 14.21 -6.84
N ASP A 123 7.23 13.64 -5.72
CA ASP A 123 8.14 14.33 -4.80
C ASP A 123 9.58 14.32 -5.29
N SER A 124 10.04 13.16 -5.73
CA SER A 124 11.40 13.00 -6.23
C SER A 124 11.46 11.98 -7.35
N VAL A 125 12.41 12.16 -8.24
CA VAL A 125 12.73 11.19 -9.27
C VAL A 125 14.22 11.22 -9.53
N ASP A 126 14.82 10.06 -9.55
CA ASP A 126 16.21 9.84 -9.93
C ASP A 126 16.27 8.67 -10.93
N VAL A 127 16.56 8.99 -12.18
CA VAL A 127 16.73 8.03 -13.25
C VAL A 127 18.03 8.37 -14.00
N PRO A 128 19.19 7.88 -13.51
CA PRO A 128 20.51 8.25 -14.03
C PRO A 128 20.67 8.02 -15.53
N GLN A 129 20.06 6.97 -16.05
CA GLN A 129 20.13 6.62 -17.48
C GLN A 129 19.43 7.63 -18.41
N LEU A 130 18.56 8.47 -17.86
CA LEU A 130 17.91 9.55 -18.60
C LEU A 130 18.64 10.90 -18.46
N GLY A 131 19.92 10.86 -18.05
CA GLY A 131 20.78 12.03 -18.00
C GLY A 131 20.81 12.78 -16.66
N GLY A 132 20.49 12.12 -15.55
CA GLY A 132 20.63 12.67 -14.18
C GLY A 132 19.62 13.78 -13.80
N ALA A 133 19.37 14.71 -14.69
CA ALA A 133 18.20 15.57 -14.64
C ALA A 133 17.14 14.88 -15.48
N MET A 134 16.06 14.44 -14.85
CA MET A 134 14.96 13.79 -15.54
C MET A 134 14.60 14.63 -16.78
N ASN A 135 14.80 14.04 -17.96
CA ASN A 135 14.29 14.71 -19.14
C ASN A 135 12.77 14.82 -19.05
N THR A 136 12.20 15.81 -19.66
CA THR A 136 10.75 16.07 -19.66
C THR A 136 9.94 14.81 -19.97
N THR A 137 10.40 13.99 -20.90
CA THR A 137 9.73 12.76 -21.34
C THR A 137 9.62 11.70 -20.24
N GLY A 138 10.68 11.48 -19.45
CA GLY A 138 10.64 10.52 -18.34
C GLY A 138 9.67 10.96 -17.24
N ARG A 139 9.66 12.25 -16.91
CA ARG A 139 8.71 12.83 -15.96
C ARG A 139 7.27 12.71 -16.46
N GLU A 140 7.02 12.99 -17.71
CA GLU A 140 5.70 12.86 -18.32
C GLU A 140 5.20 11.41 -18.32
N LEU A 141 6.07 10.43 -18.57
CA LEU A 141 5.72 9.00 -18.50
C LEU A 141 5.32 8.60 -17.08
N ILE A 142 6.08 9.01 -16.07
CA ILE A 142 5.78 8.69 -14.68
C ILE A 142 4.51 9.42 -14.23
N ASN A 143 4.33 10.70 -14.56
CA ASN A 143 3.10 11.42 -14.21
C ASN A 143 1.87 10.79 -14.86
N ARG A 144 1.93 10.42 -16.14
CA ARG A 144 0.83 9.73 -16.82
C ARG A 144 0.51 8.38 -16.18
N TRP A 145 1.55 7.60 -15.85
CA TRP A 145 1.36 6.36 -15.13
C TRP A 145 0.69 6.62 -13.77
N LEU A 146 1.14 7.65 -13.04
CA LEU A 146 0.62 8.00 -11.72
C LEU A 146 -0.85 8.41 -11.77
N GLU A 147 -1.25 9.19 -12.78
CA GLU A 147 -2.64 9.57 -13.02
C GLU A 147 -3.51 8.34 -13.32
N ASP A 148 -3.06 7.45 -14.21
CA ASP A 148 -3.75 6.20 -14.55
C ASP A 148 -3.86 5.31 -13.31
N TYR A 149 -2.77 5.14 -12.57
CA TYR A 149 -2.76 4.32 -11.35
C TYR A 149 -3.70 4.87 -10.27
N ALA A 150 -3.68 6.18 -10.03
CA ALA A 150 -4.55 6.83 -9.03
C ALA A 150 -6.03 6.69 -9.38
N ARG A 151 -6.37 6.66 -10.66
CA ARG A 151 -7.75 6.49 -11.14
C ARG A 151 -8.21 5.04 -11.06
N ASP A 152 -7.41 4.11 -11.55
CA ASP A 152 -7.84 2.78 -11.89
C ASP A 152 -7.42 1.70 -10.87
N GLU A 153 -6.34 1.96 -10.11
CA GLU A 153 -5.71 0.94 -9.26
C GLU A 153 -5.76 1.32 -7.78
N PRO A 154 -6.35 0.47 -6.92
CA PRO A 154 -6.31 0.73 -5.49
C PRO A 154 -4.93 0.39 -4.90
N VAL A 155 -4.49 1.19 -3.93
CA VAL A 155 -3.34 0.89 -3.05
C VAL A 155 -3.72 -0.09 -1.93
N TYR A 156 -5.01 -0.29 -1.71
CA TYR A 156 -5.57 -1.31 -0.84
C TYR A 156 -7.01 -1.61 -1.24
N GLN A 157 -7.39 -2.88 -1.27
CA GLN A 157 -8.75 -3.31 -1.55
C GLN A 157 -9.33 -4.02 -0.32
N LEU A 158 -10.54 -3.63 0.07
CA LEU A 158 -11.24 -4.24 1.19
C LEU A 158 -11.71 -5.65 0.79
N ASP A 159 -11.54 -6.59 1.70
CA ASP A 159 -12.08 -7.93 1.53
C ASP A 159 -13.62 -7.93 1.65
N SER A 160 -14.25 -9.00 1.15
CA SER A 160 -15.70 -9.13 1.15
C SER A 160 -16.31 -9.11 2.55
N GLY A 161 -15.66 -9.74 3.53
CA GLY A 161 -16.16 -9.79 4.90
C GLY A 161 -16.15 -8.43 5.60
N LEU A 162 -15.16 -7.58 5.29
CA LEU A 162 -15.13 -6.21 5.78
C LEU A 162 -16.19 -5.37 5.07
N MET A 163 -16.35 -5.56 3.75
CA MET A 163 -17.40 -4.88 2.98
C MET A 163 -18.79 -5.22 3.48
N GLU A 164 -19.09 -6.48 3.80
CA GLU A 164 -20.38 -6.88 4.37
C GLU A 164 -20.67 -6.18 5.69
N ARG A 165 -19.66 -6.03 6.55
CA ARG A 165 -19.79 -5.35 7.85
C ARG A 165 -20.09 -3.85 7.72
N ILE A 166 -19.68 -3.22 6.63
CA ILE A 166 -19.92 -1.80 6.39
C ILE A 166 -20.97 -1.53 5.30
N ALA A 167 -21.56 -2.58 4.70
CA ALA A 167 -22.46 -2.47 3.56
C ALA A 167 -23.70 -1.58 3.81
N ALA A 168 -24.12 -1.46 5.07
CA ALA A 168 -25.23 -0.61 5.46
C ALA A 168 -24.82 0.84 5.80
N ARG A 169 -23.52 1.16 5.75
CA ARG A 169 -22.98 2.44 6.14
C ARG A 169 -22.47 3.22 4.95
N ARG A 170 -22.66 4.52 4.98
CA ARG A 170 -22.08 5.44 4.01
C ARG A 170 -20.64 5.72 4.39
N ILE A 171 -19.74 5.83 3.40
CA ILE A 171 -18.38 6.30 3.63
C ILE A 171 -18.38 7.81 3.42
N ASP A 172 -18.05 8.56 4.46
CA ASP A 172 -18.12 10.02 4.46
C ASP A 172 -16.77 10.64 4.07
N ALA A 173 -15.67 10.14 4.62
CA ALA A 173 -14.35 10.68 4.37
C ALA A 173 -13.25 9.63 4.55
N THR A 174 -12.10 9.89 3.97
CA THR A 174 -10.86 9.16 4.24
C THR A 174 -9.80 10.17 4.67
N THR A 175 -9.19 9.95 5.84
CA THR A 175 -8.14 10.80 6.38
C THR A 175 -6.87 10.01 6.67
N ILE A 176 -5.74 10.71 6.77
CA ILE A 176 -4.49 10.16 7.27
C ILE A 176 -4.15 10.90 8.56
N GLU A 177 -4.16 10.18 9.65
CA GLU A 177 -3.94 10.74 10.99
C GLU A 177 -3.26 9.71 11.91
N ASN A 178 -2.42 10.21 12.81
CA ASN A 178 -1.70 9.37 13.77
C ASN A 178 -0.91 8.21 13.12
N GLY A 179 -0.41 8.38 11.90
CA GLY A 179 0.34 7.35 11.18
C GLY A 179 -0.53 6.21 10.62
N GLN A 180 -1.84 6.41 10.54
CA GLN A 180 -2.81 5.46 10.02
C GLN A 180 -3.73 6.11 8.99
N VAL A 181 -4.29 5.29 8.13
CA VAL A 181 -5.39 5.70 7.24
C VAL A 181 -6.70 5.38 7.94
N VAL A 182 -7.58 6.35 8.04
CA VAL A 182 -8.88 6.23 8.69
C VAL A 182 -9.99 6.50 7.68
N VAL A 183 -10.88 5.54 7.51
CA VAL A 183 -12.09 5.66 6.69
C VAL A 183 -13.26 5.87 7.63
N HIS A 184 -13.88 7.04 7.57
CA HIS A 184 -15.02 7.44 8.40
C HIS A 184 -16.33 6.93 7.78
N LEU A 185 -17.16 6.31 8.63
CA LEU A 185 -18.44 5.73 8.24
C LEU A 185 -19.56 6.60 8.77
N GLY A 186 -20.43 7.06 7.89
CA GLY A 186 -21.66 7.75 8.24
C GLY A 186 -22.76 6.77 8.69
N GLN A 187 -23.78 7.35 9.32
CA GLN A 187 -25.02 6.65 9.69
C GLN A 187 -25.94 6.48 8.49
#